data_e8c20ab72a645ce51e31ee127be46490
#
_entry.id   e8c20ab72a645ce51e31ee127be46490
#
_cell.length_a   1.000
_cell.length_b   1.000
_cell.length_c   1.000
_cell.angle_alpha   90.00
_cell.angle_beta   90.00
_cell.angle_gamma   90.00
#
_symmetry.space_group_name_H-M   'P 1'
#
loop_
_entity.id
_entity.type
_entity.pdbx_description
1 polymer ?
#
loop_
_entity_poly.entity_id
_entity_poly.type
_entity_poly.pdbx_seq_one_letter_code
_entity_poly.pdbx_strand_id
1 'polypeptide(L)'
;MKRRKLHVVWLWGLLFLMTACGDDDYYYPSVKLEFVTVEAGEDGRIQTLIPDKGEVLTVSEDRTGSTISPNTSRRVMSNYEVLSGENTATIYSLQSLITPVPKPEDDPIYKDGIKLDPVEMVSIWLGRDYLNMILNLKVSTGKGHVFGIVEDVSELKTNGIVNMLLYHDANSDGEYYNRAYQISILTF
;
A
#
# COMPACT_ATOMS: atom_id res chain seq x y z
N MET A 1 -35.79 38.53 -54.29
CA MET A 1 -34.36 38.18 -54.05
C MET A 1 -33.89 38.47 -52.61
N LYS A 2 -34.65 38.19 -51.55
CA LYS A 2 -34.24 38.48 -50.15
C LYS A 2 -34.10 37.22 -49.26
N ARG A 3 -34.52 36.03 -49.68
CA ARG A 3 -34.48 34.80 -48.84
C ARG A 3 -33.18 33.99 -48.90
N ARG A 4 -32.34 34.16 -49.96
CA ARG A 4 -31.08 33.40 -50.08
C ARG A 4 -29.93 33.84 -49.18
N LYS A 5 -29.94 35.10 -48.72
CA LYS A 5 -28.87 35.62 -47.84
C LYS A 5 -29.01 35.16 -46.37
N LEU A 6 -30.22 34.82 -45.94
CA LEU A 6 -30.46 34.41 -44.56
C LEU A 6 -29.94 32.98 -44.29
N HIS A 7 -29.99 32.09 -45.28
CA HIS A 7 -29.50 30.71 -45.10
C HIS A 7 -27.97 30.63 -45.11
N VAL A 8 -27.28 31.54 -45.77
CA VAL A 8 -25.81 31.55 -45.79
C VAL A 8 -25.26 32.03 -44.44
N VAL A 9 -25.91 32.99 -43.79
CA VAL A 9 -25.49 33.48 -42.47
C VAL A 9 -25.71 32.38 -41.40
N TRP A 10 -26.78 31.59 -41.51
CA TRP A 10 -27.04 30.46 -40.60
C TRP A 10 -26.03 29.30 -40.82
N LEU A 11 -25.59 29.06 -42.06
CA LEU A 11 -24.60 28.05 -42.36
C LEU A 11 -23.21 28.39 -41.80
N TRP A 12 -22.85 29.69 -41.84
CA TRP A 12 -21.59 30.18 -41.25
C TRP A 12 -21.63 30.18 -39.71
N GLY A 13 -22.76 30.41 -39.09
CA GLY A 13 -22.93 30.31 -37.64
C GLY A 13 -22.79 28.88 -37.09
N LEU A 14 -23.20 27.87 -37.89
CA LEU A 14 -23.09 26.45 -37.53
C LEU A 14 -21.66 25.90 -37.64
N LEU A 15 -20.82 26.51 -38.50
CA LEU A 15 -19.43 26.10 -38.71
C LEU A 15 -18.51 26.51 -37.53
N PHE A 16 -18.89 27.55 -36.76
CA PHE A 16 -18.12 28.02 -35.60
C PHE A 16 -18.37 27.22 -34.31
N LEU A 17 -19.36 26.31 -34.28
CA LEU A 17 -19.66 25.48 -33.12
C LEU A 17 -18.88 24.17 -33.07
N MET A 18 -18.08 23.86 -34.10
CA MET A 18 -17.31 22.60 -34.22
C MET A 18 -15.86 22.72 -33.77
N THR A 19 -15.41 23.89 -33.29
CA THR A 19 -14.01 24.09 -32.86
C THR A 19 -13.81 24.08 -31.36
N ALA A 20 -14.78 23.57 -30.57
CA ALA A 20 -14.70 23.49 -29.12
C ALA A 20 -14.46 22.06 -28.60
N CYS A 21 -13.79 21.18 -29.43
CA CYS A 21 -13.05 20.07 -28.86
C CYS A 21 -11.62 20.57 -28.68
N GLY A 22 -11.36 21.19 -27.52
CA GLY A 22 -10.01 21.25 -27.02
C GLY A 22 -9.59 19.81 -26.78
N ASP A 23 -8.52 19.35 -27.40
CA ASP A 23 -7.74 18.23 -26.93
C ASP A 23 -7.17 18.66 -25.56
N ASP A 24 -7.99 18.56 -24.52
CA ASP A 24 -7.45 18.44 -23.18
C ASP A 24 -6.70 17.11 -23.21
N ASP A 25 -5.39 17.15 -23.36
CA ASP A 25 -4.51 16.00 -23.14
C ASP A 25 -4.75 15.53 -21.71
N TYR A 26 -5.76 14.66 -21.55
CA TYR A 26 -6.11 14.10 -20.26
C TYR A 26 -5.00 13.15 -19.86
N TYR A 27 -4.10 13.64 -19.01
CA TYR A 27 -3.01 12.86 -18.46
C TYR A 27 -3.57 11.80 -17.51
N TYR A 28 -3.43 10.53 -17.86
CA TYR A 28 -3.70 9.41 -16.99
C TYR A 28 -2.39 9.02 -16.29
N PRO A 29 -2.25 9.26 -14.98
CA PRO A 29 -1.05 8.90 -14.28
C PRO A 29 -0.85 7.38 -14.30
N SER A 30 0.38 6.92 -14.57
CA SER A 30 0.75 5.51 -14.47
C SER A 30 1.05 5.16 -13.01
N VAL A 31 -0.01 4.92 -12.24
CA VAL A 31 0.13 4.61 -10.81
C VAL A 31 0.51 3.16 -10.56
N LYS A 32 1.37 2.95 -9.60
CA LYS A 32 1.71 1.65 -9.01
C LYS A 32 0.97 1.47 -7.69
N LEU A 33 0.58 0.24 -7.38
CA LEU A 33 0.08 -0.14 -6.05
C LEU A 33 1.03 -1.18 -5.48
N GLU A 34 1.84 -0.78 -4.52
CA GLU A 34 2.91 -1.62 -3.98
C GLU A 34 3.06 -1.43 -2.46
N PHE A 35 3.70 -2.41 -1.82
CA PHE A 35 4.20 -2.25 -0.47
C PHE A 35 5.51 -1.47 -0.54
N VAL A 36 5.58 -0.39 0.22
CA VAL A 36 6.73 0.52 0.24
C VAL A 36 7.05 0.94 1.67
N THR A 37 8.26 1.38 1.91
CA THR A 37 8.59 2.11 3.13
C THR A 37 8.55 3.60 2.84
N VAL A 38 7.89 4.37 3.68
CA VAL A 38 7.92 5.84 3.63
C VAL A 38 8.69 6.37 4.82
N GLU A 39 9.43 7.47 4.61
CA GLU A 39 10.19 8.15 5.65
C GLU A 39 9.73 9.60 5.76
N ALA A 40 9.59 10.06 6.99
CA ALA A 40 9.23 11.44 7.28
C ALA A 40 10.44 12.27 7.69
N GLY A 41 10.38 13.56 7.36
CA GLY A 41 11.28 14.57 7.85
C GLY A 41 10.95 15.04 9.28
N GLU A 42 11.61 16.11 9.70
CA GLU A 42 11.45 16.71 11.04
C GLU A 42 10.02 17.22 11.32
N ASP A 43 9.28 17.54 10.29
CA ASP A 43 7.90 18.02 10.38
C ASP A 43 6.85 16.89 10.32
N GLY A 44 7.28 15.63 10.21
CA GLY A 44 6.42 14.46 10.09
C GLY A 44 5.81 14.26 8.70
N ARG A 45 6.12 15.12 7.73
CA ARG A 45 5.70 14.96 6.34
C ARG A 45 6.55 13.91 5.64
N ILE A 46 5.94 13.14 4.76
CA ILE A 46 6.64 12.11 4.00
C ILE A 46 7.52 12.78 2.95
N GLN A 47 8.82 12.47 3.00
CA GLN A 47 9.84 13.01 2.11
C GLN A 47 10.45 11.95 1.19
N THR A 48 10.46 10.68 1.64
CA THR A 48 11.08 9.58 0.92
C THR A 48 10.10 8.43 0.76
N LEU A 49 10.11 7.79 -0.41
CA LEU A 49 9.40 6.57 -0.71
C LEU A 49 10.39 5.53 -1.22
N ILE A 50 10.43 4.38 -0.55
CA ILE A 50 11.38 3.29 -0.79
C ILE A 50 10.58 2.06 -1.25
N PRO A 51 10.53 1.78 -2.57
CA PRO A 51 9.91 0.57 -3.09
C PRO A 51 10.72 -0.67 -2.72
N ASP A 52 10.06 -1.84 -2.73
CA ASP A 52 10.76 -3.13 -2.56
C ASP A 52 11.75 -3.40 -3.69
N LYS A 53 11.48 -2.86 -4.87
CA LYS A 53 12.36 -2.96 -6.06
C LYS A 53 12.57 -1.59 -6.68
N GLY A 54 13.79 -1.32 -7.13
CA GLY A 54 14.15 -0.07 -7.79
C GLY A 54 14.78 0.95 -6.85
N GLU A 55 14.83 2.18 -7.33
CA GLU A 55 15.52 3.30 -6.67
C GLU A 55 14.67 3.90 -5.55
N VAL A 56 15.33 4.55 -4.62
CA VAL A 56 14.70 5.40 -3.61
C VAL A 56 14.19 6.67 -4.29
N LEU A 57 12.96 7.05 -3.98
CA LEU A 57 12.28 8.17 -4.60
C LEU A 57 12.09 9.30 -3.60
N THR A 58 12.36 10.54 -4.04
CA THR A 58 11.99 11.74 -3.28
C THR A 58 10.50 12.02 -3.53
N VAL A 59 9.75 12.30 -2.50
CA VAL A 59 8.34 12.65 -2.62
C VAL A 59 8.22 14.12 -3.03
N SER A 60 7.81 14.36 -4.27
CA SER A 60 7.57 15.71 -4.81
C SER A 60 6.19 16.24 -4.42
N GLU A 61 5.21 15.37 -4.32
CA GLU A 61 3.84 15.70 -3.91
C GLU A 61 3.23 14.55 -3.10
N ASP A 62 2.65 14.87 -1.95
CA ASP A 62 1.82 13.94 -1.17
C ASP A 62 0.38 14.48 -1.13
N ARG A 63 -0.50 13.83 -1.89
CA ARG A 63 -1.94 14.18 -1.98
C ARG A 63 -2.77 13.58 -0.85
N THR A 64 -2.16 12.77 0.01
CA THR A 64 -2.88 12.16 1.14
C THR A 64 -2.99 13.10 2.33
N GLY A 65 -2.07 14.06 2.46
CA GLY A 65 -1.93 14.92 3.63
C GLY A 65 -1.62 14.15 4.91
N SER A 66 -1.15 12.91 4.79
CA SER A 66 -0.82 12.06 5.94
C SER A 66 0.49 12.49 6.57
N THR A 67 0.58 12.35 7.89
CA THR A 67 1.83 12.54 8.63
C THR A 67 2.13 11.29 9.44
N ILE A 68 3.41 11.03 9.68
CA ILE A 68 3.89 10.02 10.63
C ILE A 68 4.81 10.69 11.65
N SER A 69 5.27 9.95 12.64
CA SER A 69 6.18 10.53 13.64
C SER A 69 7.42 11.13 12.96
N PRO A 70 7.86 12.33 13.38
CA PRO A 70 9.05 12.97 12.81
C PRO A 70 10.29 12.06 12.82
N ASN A 71 11.07 12.12 11.74
CA ASN A 71 12.30 11.36 11.58
C ASN A 71 12.12 9.83 11.78
N THR A 72 10.95 9.31 11.41
CA THR A 72 10.68 7.85 11.45
C THR A 72 10.31 7.32 10.08
N SER A 73 10.37 6.00 9.95
CA SER A 73 9.87 5.27 8.79
C SER A 73 8.62 4.46 9.12
N ARG A 74 7.81 4.21 8.11
CA ARG A 74 6.62 3.36 8.21
C ARG A 74 6.46 2.49 6.97
N ARG A 75 6.14 1.23 7.18
CA ARG A 75 5.75 0.32 6.10
C ARG A 75 4.28 0.50 5.76
N VAL A 76 3.98 0.72 4.46
CA VAL A 76 2.63 1.04 3.96
C VAL A 76 2.38 0.36 2.62
N MET A 77 1.12 0.20 2.25
CA MET A 77 0.72 0.02 0.86
C MET A 77 0.36 1.38 0.28
N SER A 78 0.92 1.71 -0.87
CA SER A 78 0.76 3.03 -1.49
C SER A 78 0.36 2.94 -2.95
N ASN A 79 -0.59 3.80 -3.35
CA ASN A 79 -0.73 4.19 -4.74
C ASN A 79 0.17 5.39 -4.99
N TYR A 80 1.09 5.26 -5.92
CA TYR A 80 2.02 6.33 -6.28
C TYR A 80 2.40 6.28 -7.76
N GLU A 81 2.85 7.40 -8.28
CA GLU A 81 3.39 7.56 -9.62
C GLU A 81 4.85 7.98 -9.55
N VAL A 82 5.67 7.43 -10.42
CA VAL A 82 7.07 7.87 -10.61
C VAL A 82 7.10 8.84 -11.78
N LEU A 83 7.58 10.05 -11.55
CA LEU A 83 7.69 11.06 -12.58
C LEU A 83 8.82 10.72 -13.56
N SER A 84 8.51 10.79 -14.86
CA SER A 84 9.46 10.38 -15.90
C SER A 84 10.71 11.24 -15.90
N GLY A 85 11.88 10.58 -15.90
CA GLY A 85 13.20 11.23 -15.96
C GLY A 85 13.71 11.79 -14.64
N GLU A 86 12.98 11.59 -13.55
CA GLU A 86 13.36 12.01 -12.21
C GLU A 86 13.17 10.87 -11.22
N ASN A 87 13.98 10.83 -10.15
CA ASN A 87 13.77 9.90 -9.03
C ASN A 87 12.79 10.51 -8.02
N THR A 88 11.63 10.96 -8.52
CA THR A 88 10.60 11.60 -7.73
C THR A 88 9.26 10.88 -7.86
N ALA A 89 8.44 11.00 -6.83
CA ALA A 89 7.12 10.37 -6.78
C ALA A 89 6.04 11.32 -6.30
N THR A 90 4.83 11.13 -6.86
CA THR A 90 3.58 11.67 -6.33
C THR A 90 2.83 10.55 -5.61
N ILE A 91 2.46 10.76 -4.35
CA ILE A 91 1.67 9.80 -3.56
C ILE A 91 0.18 10.16 -3.63
N TYR A 92 -0.65 9.16 -3.98
CA TYR A 92 -2.11 9.30 -4.07
C TYR A 92 -2.85 8.66 -2.90
N SER A 93 -2.33 7.57 -2.34
CA SER A 93 -2.91 6.93 -1.16
C SER A 93 -1.87 6.23 -0.32
N LEU A 94 -2.14 6.14 0.99
CA LEU A 94 -1.36 5.39 1.96
C LEU A 94 -2.29 4.55 2.82
N GLN A 95 -1.99 3.27 2.91
CA GLN A 95 -2.66 2.34 3.81
C GLN A 95 -1.63 1.70 4.71
N SER A 96 -1.83 1.77 6.03
CA SER A 96 -0.95 1.12 7.00
C SER A 96 -0.99 -0.40 6.82
N LEU A 97 0.17 -1.04 6.86
CA LEU A 97 0.31 -2.49 6.94
C LEU A 97 0.36 -2.95 8.39
N ILE A 98 0.04 -4.21 8.61
CA ILE A 98 0.32 -4.88 9.88
C ILE A 98 1.80 -5.27 9.85
N THR A 99 2.56 -4.78 10.82
CA THR A 99 4.02 -4.99 10.87
C THR A 99 4.42 -5.60 12.21
N PRO A 100 4.10 -6.88 12.46
CA PRO A 100 4.44 -7.53 13.71
C PRO A 100 5.97 -7.70 13.79
N VAL A 101 6.51 -7.42 14.96
CA VAL A 101 7.91 -7.72 15.26
C VAL A 101 7.98 -9.19 15.68
N PRO A 102 8.84 -10.01 15.06
CA PRO A 102 9.05 -11.39 15.47
C PRO A 102 9.45 -11.49 16.95
N LYS A 103 8.91 -12.47 17.64
CA LYS A 103 9.12 -12.72 19.07
C LYS A 103 9.34 -14.20 19.34
N PRO A 104 10.19 -14.59 20.29
CA PRO A 104 10.35 -15.98 20.67
C PRO A 104 9.08 -16.52 21.32
N GLU A 105 8.93 -17.84 21.31
CA GLU A 105 7.72 -18.53 21.84
C GLU A 105 7.43 -18.23 23.30
N ASP A 106 8.46 -17.98 24.09
CA ASP A 106 8.37 -17.66 25.53
C ASP A 106 8.11 -16.17 25.82
N ASP A 107 7.92 -15.34 24.79
CA ASP A 107 7.56 -13.93 24.98
C ASP A 107 6.21 -13.83 25.69
N PRO A 108 6.07 -12.92 26.68
CA PRO A 108 4.83 -12.74 27.44
C PRO A 108 3.57 -12.46 26.60
N ILE A 109 3.71 -12.03 25.35
CA ILE A 109 2.58 -11.83 24.43
C ILE A 109 1.87 -13.15 24.12
N TYR A 110 2.59 -14.30 24.22
CA TYR A 110 2.08 -15.64 23.94
C TYR A 110 1.72 -16.43 25.21
N LYS A 111 1.59 -15.76 26.37
CA LYS A 111 1.30 -16.40 27.68
C LYS A 111 0.06 -17.30 27.70
N ASP A 112 -0.91 -17.01 26.83
CA ASP A 112 -2.16 -17.78 26.71
C ASP A 112 -2.06 -18.88 25.60
N GLY A 113 -0.84 -19.19 25.19
CA GLY A 113 -0.50 -20.16 24.13
C GLY A 113 -0.48 -19.57 22.73
N ILE A 114 0.14 -20.33 21.82
CA ILE A 114 0.22 -19.95 20.41
C ILE A 114 -1.13 -20.22 19.76
N LYS A 115 -1.72 -19.18 19.18
CA LYS A 115 -2.99 -19.26 18.44
C LYS A 115 -2.70 -19.42 16.96
N LEU A 116 -3.37 -20.37 16.34
CA LEU A 116 -3.22 -20.74 14.93
C LEU A 116 -4.60 -20.81 14.26
N ASP A 117 -5.42 -19.79 14.50
CA ASP A 117 -6.73 -19.72 13.85
C ASP A 117 -6.57 -19.69 12.33
N PRO A 118 -7.49 -20.30 11.57
CA PRO A 118 -7.34 -20.49 10.13
C PRO A 118 -7.13 -19.19 9.36
N VAL A 119 -6.18 -19.23 8.43
CA VAL A 119 -5.93 -18.19 7.42
C VAL A 119 -5.72 -18.82 6.06
N GLU A 120 -6.11 -18.14 5.01
CA GLU A 120 -5.75 -18.47 3.64
C GLU A 120 -4.58 -17.59 3.19
N MET A 121 -3.44 -18.19 2.84
CA MET A 121 -2.30 -17.48 2.27
C MET A 121 -2.58 -17.20 0.80
N VAL A 122 -2.89 -15.94 0.46
CA VAL A 122 -3.13 -15.49 -0.91
C VAL A 122 -1.81 -15.28 -1.64
N SER A 123 -0.84 -14.63 -0.97
CA SER A 123 0.46 -14.32 -1.55
C SER A 123 1.52 -14.16 -0.46
N ILE A 124 2.76 -14.55 -0.79
CA ILE A 124 3.95 -14.36 0.05
C ILE A 124 5.15 -14.07 -0.84
N TRP A 125 5.93 -13.02 -0.51
CA TRP A 125 7.13 -12.66 -1.28
C TRP A 125 8.13 -11.89 -0.43
N LEU A 126 9.40 -11.97 -0.83
CA LEU A 126 10.46 -11.12 -0.28
C LEU A 126 10.53 -9.81 -1.06
N GLY A 127 10.60 -8.70 -0.35
CA GLY A 127 10.80 -7.38 -0.89
C GLY A 127 11.82 -6.63 -0.07
N ARG A 128 12.89 -6.13 -0.69
CA ARG A 128 14.03 -5.47 -0.04
C ARG A 128 14.39 -6.10 1.32
N ASP A 129 13.94 -5.54 2.41
CA ASP A 129 14.23 -5.98 3.78
C ASP A 129 13.01 -6.61 4.47
N TYR A 130 11.98 -7.00 3.71
CA TYR A 130 10.71 -7.45 4.25
C TYR A 130 10.23 -8.77 3.66
N LEU A 131 9.66 -9.61 4.52
CA LEU A 131 8.77 -10.69 4.10
C LEU A 131 7.34 -10.15 4.09
N ASN A 132 6.74 -10.12 2.92
CA ASN A 132 5.40 -9.58 2.70
C ASN A 132 4.38 -10.71 2.51
N MET A 133 3.18 -10.52 3.05
CA MET A 133 2.09 -11.48 2.94
C MET A 133 0.76 -10.77 2.69
N ILE A 134 -0.08 -11.41 1.89
CA ILE A 134 -1.51 -11.10 1.80
C ILE A 134 -2.26 -12.34 2.28
N LEU A 135 -3.08 -12.14 3.30
CA LEU A 135 -3.91 -13.18 3.89
C LEU A 135 -5.38 -12.89 3.62
N ASN A 136 -6.17 -13.93 3.43
CA ASN A 136 -7.62 -13.84 3.38
C ASN A 136 -8.21 -14.62 4.55
N LEU A 137 -9.12 -13.99 5.26
CA LEU A 137 -9.74 -14.56 6.46
C LEU A 137 -11.24 -14.37 6.43
N LYS A 138 -11.91 -15.24 7.16
CA LYS A 138 -13.31 -15.05 7.50
C LYS A 138 -13.42 -14.14 8.72
N VAL A 139 -14.25 -13.11 8.60
CA VAL A 139 -14.46 -12.11 9.65
C VAL A 139 -15.94 -11.83 9.84
N SER A 140 -16.26 -11.26 10.99
CA SER A 140 -17.55 -10.59 11.25
C SER A 140 -17.32 -9.12 11.61
N THR A 141 -18.31 -8.47 12.13
CA THR A 141 -18.18 -7.09 12.60
C THR A 141 -18.02 -7.06 14.10
N GLY A 142 -16.86 -6.71 14.61
CA GLY A 142 -16.76 -6.31 16.00
C GLY A 142 -15.58 -6.79 16.81
N LYS A 143 -14.84 -7.80 16.36
CA LYS A 143 -13.63 -8.22 17.07
C LYS A 143 -12.41 -8.07 16.17
N GLY A 144 -11.35 -7.49 16.74
CA GLY A 144 -10.09 -7.32 16.02
C GLY A 144 -9.30 -8.63 16.00
N HIS A 145 -8.88 -9.06 14.82
CA HIS A 145 -7.92 -10.15 14.67
C HIS A 145 -6.53 -9.68 15.09
N VAL A 146 -5.79 -10.52 15.78
CA VAL A 146 -4.43 -10.24 16.23
C VAL A 146 -3.46 -11.11 15.45
N PHE A 147 -2.41 -10.48 14.92
CA PHE A 147 -1.36 -11.16 14.19
C PHE A 147 -0.03 -10.97 14.90
N GLY A 148 0.79 -12.01 14.88
CA GLY A 148 2.13 -12.01 15.41
C GLY A 148 3.02 -12.97 14.60
N ILE A 149 4.31 -12.94 14.88
CA ILE A 149 5.27 -13.89 14.35
C ILE A 149 6.03 -14.49 15.50
N VAL A 150 5.88 -15.80 15.67
CA VAL A 150 6.73 -16.57 16.58
C VAL A 150 7.99 -16.95 15.82
N GLU A 151 9.14 -16.58 16.38
CA GLU A 151 10.43 -16.88 15.76
C GLU A 151 11.18 -17.95 16.58
N ASP A 152 11.82 -18.87 15.87
CA ASP A 152 12.81 -19.80 16.41
C ASP A 152 14.15 -19.58 15.71
N VAL A 153 15.09 -19.03 16.44
CA VAL A 153 16.46 -18.76 15.97
C VAL A 153 17.46 -19.82 16.39
N SER A 154 17.00 -20.95 16.89
CA SER A 154 17.87 -22.04 17.40
C SER A 154 18.88 -22.54 16.35
N GLU A 155 18.50 -22.53 15.08
CA GLU A 155 19.33 -22.98 13.96
C GLU A 155 20.10 -21.84 13.27
N LEU A 156 19.89 -20.60 13.65
CA LEU A 156 20.48 -19.42 12.98
C LEU A 156 22.02 -19.50 12.95
N LYS A 157 22.63 -19.82 14.09
CA LYS A 157 24.11 -19.87 14.21
C LYS A 157 24.73 -21.05 13.49
N THR A 158 24.00 -22.15 13.33
CA THR A 158 24.50 -23.42 12.77
C THR A 158 24.25 -23.51 11.28
N ASN A 159 23.04 -23.18 10.86
CA ASN A 159 22.54 -23.41 9.50
C ASN A 159 22.13 -22.10 8.78
N GLY A 160 22.13 -20.95 9.47
CA GLY A 160 21.61 -19.71 8.91
C GLY A 160 20.10 -19.71 8.72
N ILE A 161 19.36 -20.55 9.46
CA ILE A 161 17.93 -20.72 9.31
C ILE A 161 17.21 -20.07 10.48
N VAL A 162 16.17 -19.31 10.16
CA VAL A 162 15.18 -18.79 11.12
C VAL A 162 13.83 -19.40 10.77
N ASN A 163 13.24 -20.12 11.72
CA ASN A 163 11.89 -20.64 11.56
C ASN A 163 10.88 -19.58 12.05
N MET A 164 9.88 -19.30 11.24
CA MET A 164 8.82 -18.34 11.58
C MET A 164 7.47 -19.01 11.51
N LEU A 165 6.66 -18.83 12.56
CA LEU A 165 5.29 -19.30 12.62
C LEU A 165 4.36 -18.09 12.69
N LEU A 166 3.39 -18.02 11.79
CA LEU A 166 2.37 -17.00 11.82
C LEU A 166 1.42 -17.27 13.00
N TYR A 167 1.43 -16.36 13.98
CA TYR A 167 0.44 -16.32 15.04
C TYR A 167 -0.80 -15.58 14.54
N HIS A 168 -1.96 -16.20 14.70
CA HIS A 168 -3.24 -15.57 14.43
C HIS A 168 -4.26 -15.96 15.48
N ASP A 169 -4.80 -14.93 16.16
CA ASP A 169 -5.93 -15.05 17.07
C ASP A 169 -7.14 -14.33 16.45
N ALA A 170 -8.14 -15.08 16.06
CA ALA A 170 -9.40 -14.54 15.55
C ALA A 170 -10.25 -13.90 16.67
N ASN A 171 -9.81 -13.99 17.94
CA ASN A 171 -10.47 -13.39 19.09
C ASN A 171 -11.96 -13.80 19.19
N SER A 172 -12.24 -15.05 18.78
CA SER A 172 -13.60 -15.60 18.65
C SER A 172 -14.52 -14.74 17.75
N ASP A 173 -13.99 -14.15 16.67
CA ASP A 173 -14.81 -13.47 15.69
C ASP A 173 -15.59 -14.48 14.82
N GLY A 174 -16.71 -14.02 14.24
CA GLY A 174 -17.54 -14.87 13.38
C GLY A 174 -16.96 -14.98 11.97
N GLU A 175 -17.36 -16.04 11.25
CA GLU A 175 -16.86 -16.36 9.90
C GLU A 175 -17.89 -16.05 8.81
N TYR A 176 -18.27 -14.77 8.60
CA TYR A 176 -19.36 -14.41 7.69
C TYR A 176 -18.89 -13.98 6.31
N TYR A 177 -17.82 -13.20 6.19
CA TYR A 177 -17.33 -12.69 4.91
C TYR A 177 -15.82 -12.64 4.85
N ASN A 178 -15.27 -12.69 3.63
CA ASN A 178 -13.83 -12.62 3.41
C ASN A 178 -13.30 -11.21 3.55
N ARG A 179 -12.14 -11.07 4.19
CA ARG A 179 -11.38 -9.83 4.26
C ARG A 179 -9.91 -10.09 4.06
N ALA A 180 -9.30 -9.27 3.22
CA ALA A 180 -7.85 -9.30 3.00
C ALA A 180 -7.12 -8.50 4.06
N TYR A 181 -6.01 -9.08 4.56
CA TYR A 181 -5.07 -8.45 5.48
C TYR A 181 -3.68 -8.43 4.85
N GLN A 182 -3.00 -7.29 4.95
CA GLN A 182 -1.68 -7.08 4.40
C GLN A 182 -0.68 -6.99 5.55
N ILE A 183 0.29 -7.90 5.55
CA ILE A 183 1.30 -8.03 6.60
C ILE A 183 2.69 -7.87 5.96
N SER A 184 3.57 -7.17 6.65
CA SER A 184 4.96 -7.01 6.24
C SER A 184 5.86 -7.12 7.47
N ILE A 185 6.81 -8.03 7.42
CA ILE A 185 7.71 -8.37 8.52
C ILE A 185 9.11 -7.97 8.11
N LEU A 186 9.78 -7.15 8.93
CA LEU A 186 11.18 -6.83 8.72
C LEU A 186 12.02 -8.12 8.85
N THR A 187 12.80 -8.43 7.81
CA THR A 187 13.77 -9.52 7.83
C THR A 187 15.15 -8.98 8.22
N PHE A 188 15.98 -9.82 8.82
CA PHE A 188 17.30 -9.47 9.36
C PHE A 188 18.34 -9.25 8.28
#